data_cf50afcfeb72520f8c8dcb0180179438
#
_entry.id   cf50afcfeb72520f8c8dcb0180179438
#
_cell.length_a   1.000
_cell.length_b   1.000
_cell.length_c   1.000
_cell.angle_alpha   90.00
_cell.angle_beta   90.00
_cell.angle_gamma   90.00
#
_symmetry.space_group_name_H-M   'P 1'
#
loop_
_entity.id
_entity.type
_entity.pdbx_description
1 polymer ?
#
loop_
_entity_poly.entity_id
_entity_poly.type
_entity_poly.pdbx_seq_one_letter_code
_entity_poly.pdbx_strand_id
1 'polypeptide(L)'
;HLGKILMKKFDLNANNQPQTYAIGIKELWEIKPENHTAGKIVHTTGWPLNTDTYGGSFLYHFDKNLVSIGFVIGLDYKNPYLSPYDEFQQFKHHPQIKKYLDGGRRISYGARALNEGGYQSIPKLTFPGGILVGCEAGFLNVPKIKGTHLAMKSGMLAAEAIFEDIDKETEIIKFQNKIKKSWLYKELFLVRNI
;
A
#
# COMPACT_ATOMS: atom_id res chain seq x y z
N HIS A 1 -9.95 7.56 -5.39
CA HIS A 1 -8.89 7.10 -6.29
C HIS A 1 -9.27 7.36 -7.76
N LEU A 2 -8.42 8.07 -8.51
CA LEU A 2 -8.59 8.28 -9.94
C LEU A 2 -8.51 6.93 -10.71
N GLY A 3 -7.59 6.05 -10.31
CA GLY A 3 -7.45 4.73 -10.92
C GLY A 3 -8.75 3.93 -10.95
N LYS A 4 -9.52 3.91 -9.84
CA LYS A 4 -10.82 3.23 -9.78
C LYS A 4 -11.82 3.78 -10.80
N ILE A 5 -11.83 5.11 -10.99
CA ILE A 5 -12.71 5.77 -11.97
C ILE A 5 -12.31 5.38 -13.40
N LEU A 6 -11.00 5.41 -13.68
CA LEU A 6 -10.44 5.04 -14.99
C LEU A 6 -10.65 3.56 -15.31
N MET A 7 -10.44 2.66 -14.34
CA MET A 7 -10.70 1.23 -14.48
C MET A 7 -12.15 0.96 -14.88
N LYS A 8 -13.10 1.66 -14.23
CA LYS A 8 -14.53 1.55 -14.59
C LYS A 8 -14.82 2.15 -15.97
N LYS A 9 -14.26 3.35 -16.25
CA LYS A 9 -14.51 4.06 -17.53
C LYS A 9 -14.04 3.28 -18.74
N PHE A 10 -12.89 2.61 -18.64
CA PHE A 10 -12.24 1.88 -19.74
C PHE A 10 -12.35 0.36 -19.61
N ASP A 11 -13.16 -0.13 -18.68
CA ASP A 11 -13.38 -1.56 -18.42
C ASP A 11 -12.07 -2.37 -18.26
N LEU A 12 -11.13 -1.81 -17.51
CA LEU A 12 -9.78 -2.40 -17.39
C LEU A 12 -9.74 -3.66 -16.54
N ASN A 13 -10.80 -3.96 -15.79
CA ASN A 13 -10.90 -5.12 -14.88
C ASN A 13 -11.73 -6.29 -15.43
N ALA A 14 -12.21 -6.23 -16.69
CA ALA A 14 -13.17 -7.18 -17.24
C ALA A 14 -12.79 -8.66 -17.10
N ASN A 15 -11.48 -8.98 -17.08
CA ASN A 15 -10.97 -10.35 -17.05
C ASN A 15 -10.15 -10.68 -15.79
N ASN A 16 -10.25 -9.86 -14.75
CA ASN A 16 -9.43 -10.00 -13.54
C ASN A 16 -10.30 -10.20 -12.30
N GLN A 17 -9.70 -10.70 -11.23
CA GLN A 17 -10.33 -10.76 -9.92
C GLN A 17 -10.63 -9.34 -9.40
N PRO A 18 -11.69 -9.14 -8.61
CA PRO A 18 -11.95 -7.86 -7.96
C PRO A 18 -10.75 -7.38 -7.15
N GLN A 19 -10.53 -6.07 -7.15
CA GLN A 19 -9.48 -5.47 -6.34
C GLN A 19 -9.91 -5.44 -4.85
N THR A 20 -9.00 -5.79 -3.96
CA THR A 20 -9.15 -5.62 -2.52
C THR A 20 -8.53 -4.29 -2.10
N TYR A 21 -9.21 -3.59 -1.20
CA TYR A 21 -8.76 -2.29 -0.69
C TYR A 21 -8.54 -2.34 0.82
N ALA A 22 -7.53 -1.61 1.28
CA ALA A 22 -7.33 -1.33 2.69
C ALA A 22 -7.19 0.18 2.92
N ILE A 23 -7.38 0.63 4.15
CA ILE A 23 -7.02 1.97 4.60
C ILE A 23 -5.80 1.89 5.51
N GLY A 24 -4.76 2.63 5.17
CA GLY A 24 -3.62 2.85 6.05
C GLY A 24 -3.69 4.23 6.68
N ILE A 25 -3.64 4.29 8.01
CA ILE A 25 -3.53 5.52 8.80
C ILE A 25 -2.14 5.55 9.39
N LYS A 26 -1.46 6.68 9.27
CA LYS A 26 -0.08 6.86 9.74
C LYS A 26 0.06 8.14 10.52
N GLU A 27 0.86 8.09 11.57
CA GLU A 27 1.30 9.25 12.34
C GLU A 27 2.82 9.29 12.43
N LEU A 28 3.37 10.50 12.50
CA LEU A 28 4.75 10.77 12.83
C LEU A 28 4.83 11.38 14.22
N TRP A 29 5.65 10.79 15.07
CA TRP A 29 5.83 11.20 16.46
C TRP A 29 7.27 11.59 16.71
N GLU A 30 7.47 12.65 17.47
CA GLU A 30 8.70 12.97 18.16
C GLU A 30 8.59 12.40 19.59
N ILE A 31 9.47 11.49 19.94
CA ILE A 31 9.42 10.75 21.19
C ILE A 31 10.61 11.12 22.07
N LYS A 32 10.57 10.74 23.35
CA LYS A 32 11.68 10.95 24.26
C LYS A 32 12.92 10.14 23.84
N PRO A 33 14.13 10.69 23.98
CA PRO A 33 15.37 10.00 23.61
C PRO A 33 15.52 8.60 24.23
N GLU A 34 15.13 8.44 25.49
CA GLU A 34 15.19 7.17 26.22
C GLU A 34 14.25 6.08 25.65
N ASN A 35 13.21 6.48 24.93
CA ASN A 35 12.27 5.56 24.26
C ASN A 35 12.68 5.25 22.83
N HIS A 36 13.72 5.91 22.30
CA HIS A 36 14.16 5.77 20.93
C HIS A 36 15.26 4.72 20.77
N THR A 37 15.14 3.90 19.74
CA THR A 37 16.17 2.94 19.33
C THR A 37 16.32 3.02 17.82
N ALA A 38 17.36 3.67 17.32
CA ALA A 38 17.57 3.89 15.89
C ALA A 38 17.52 2.57 15.10
N GLY A 39 16.76 2.57 14.00
CA GLY A 39 16.59 1.40 13.12
C GLY A 39 15.66 0.31 13.66
N LYS A 40 15.06 0.46 14.83
CA LYS A 40 14.11 -0.51 15.35
C LYS A 40 12.83 -0.49 14.53
N ILE A 41 12.39 -1.68 14.12
CA ILE A 41 11.17 -1.91 13.36
C ILE A 41 10.32 -2.93 14.13
N VAL A 42 9.04 -2.62 14.30
CA VAL A 42 8.04 -3.51 14.91
C VAL A 42 6.85 -3.63 13.95
N HIS A 43 6.45 -4.85 13.65
CA HIS A 43 5.20 -5.16 12.97
C HIS A 43 4.31 -5.97 13.91
N THR A 44 3.01 -5.71 13.87
CA THR A 44 2.02 -6.48 14.64
C THR A 44 0.83 -6.86 13.78
N THR A 45 0.15 -7.94 14.17
CA THR A 45 -1.13 -8.38 13.62
C THR A 45 -2.11 -8.65 14.76
N GLY A 46 -3.41 -8.73 14.47
CA GLY A 46 -4.45 -9.01 15.45
C GLY A 46 -4.90 -7.77 16.21
N TRP A 47 -4.88 -7.83 17.53
CA TRP A 47 -5.44 -6.78 18.39
C TRP A 47 -5.05 -5.35 17.93
N PRO A 48 -6.02 -4.39 17.94
CA PRO A 48 -7.41 -4.48 18.42
C PRO A 48 -8.39 -5.16 17.46
N LEU A 49 -7.98 -5.55 16.27
CA LEU A 49 -8.85 -6.20 15.30
C LEU A 49 -9.22 -7.64 15.74
N ASN A 50 -10.44 -8.02 15.43
CA ASN A 50 -10.89 -9.40 15.55
C ASN A 50 -10.24 -10.29 14.48
N THR A 51 -10.31 -11.60 14.66
CA THR A 51 -9.68 -12.60 13.78
C THR A 51 -10.26 -12.64 12.36
N ASP A 52 -11.47 -12.10 12.16
CA ASP A 52 -12.15 -12.01 10.86
C ASP A 52 -11.90 -10.68 10.13
N THR A 53 -11.13 -9.77 10.72
CA THR A 53 -10.79 -8.49 10.13
C THR A 53 -9.30 -8.43 9.78
N TYR A 54 -9.00 -8.37 8.48
CA TYR A 54 -7.63 -8.25 8.00
C TYR A 54 -7.03 -6.90 8.39
N GLY A 55 -5.79 -6.93 8.89
CA GLY A 55 -5.06 -5.71 9.20
C GLY A 55 -3.82 -5.95 10.04
N GLY A 56 -3.15 -4.86 10.38
CA GLY A 56 -1.94 -4.90 11.18
C GLY A 56 -1.27 -3.54 11.28
N SER A 57 -0.13 -3.50 11.93
CA SER A 57 0.58 -2.26 12.20
C SER A 57 2.05 -2.30 11.83
N PHE A 58 2.62 -1.12 11.76
CA PHE A 58 4.06 -0.91 11.75
C PHE A 58 4.45 0.21 12.71
N LEU A 59 5.66 0.13 13.25
CA LEU A 59 6.30 1.16 14.04
C LEU A 59 7.79 1.17 13.67
N TYR A 60 8.29 2.31 13.19
CA TYR A 60 9.64 2.50 12.72
C TYR A 60 10.32 3.63 13.48
N HIS A 61 11.43 3.31 14.15
CA HIS A 61 12.32 4.31 14.76
C HIS A 61 13.35 4.77 13.72
N PHE A 62 13.41 6.05 13.44
CA PHE A 62 14.35 6.60 12.48
C PHE A 62 14.78 8.01 12.90
N ASP A 63 15.84 8.52 12.23
CA ASP A 63 16.40 9.84 12.51
C ASP A 63 16.65 10.07 14.01
N LYS A 64 16.56 11.31 14.47
CA LYS A 64 16.66 11.69 15.88
C LYS A 64 15.27 11.69 16.51
N ASN A 65 15.04 10.72 17.41
CA ASN A 65 13.81 10.64 18.23
C ASN A 65 12.51 10.61 17.44
N LEU A 66 12.54 10.23 16.15
CA LEU A 66 11.34 10.12 15.33
C LEU A 66 10.84 8.67 15.25
N VAL A 67 9.53 8.54 15.36
CA VAL A 67 8.81 7.28 15.17
C VAL A 67 7.68 7.48 14.18
N SER A 68 7.68 6.70 13.10
CA SER A 68 6.53 6.53 12.24
C SER A 68 5.72 5.33 12.70
N ILE A 69 4.48 5.57 13.09
CA ILE A 69 3.54 4.51 13.50
C ILE A 69 2.34 4.52 12.57
N GLY A 70 1.89 3.34 12.15
CA GLY A 70 0.73 3.22 11.29
C GLY A 70 -0.05 1.95 11.52
N PHE A 71 -1.30 1.98 11.09
CA PHE A 71 -2.25 0.89 11.20
C PHE A 71 -3.00 0.73 9.88
N VAL A 72 -3.11 -0.49 9.39
CA VAL A 72 -3.75 -0.82 8.12
C VAL A 72 -4.92 -1.74 8.40
N ILE A 73 -6.08 -1.47 7.80
CA ILE A 73 -7.30 -2.27 7.93
C ILE A 73 -7.88 -2.52 6.54
N GLY A 74 -8.17 -3.78 6.23
CA GLY A 74 -8.93 -4.17 5.04
C GLY A 74 -10.31 -3.54 5.06
N LEU A 75 -10.76 -2.99 3.92
CA LEU A 75 -12.05 -2.28 3.82
C LEU A 75 -13.24 -3.23 3.55
N ASP A 76 -13.01 -4.51 3.60
CA ASP A 76 -14.02 -5.57 3.48
C ASP A 76 -14.50 -6.10 4.84
N TYR A 77 -14.18 -5.40 5.94
CA TYR A 77 -14.65 -5.76 7.28
C TYR A 77 -16.18 -5.80 7.37
N LYS A 78 -16.69 -6.77 8.13
CA LYS A 78 -18.14 -7.05 8.23
C LYS A 78 -18.87 -6.18 9.25
N ASN A 79 -18.16 -5.68 10.25
CA ASN A 79 -18.75 -4.87 11.32
C ASN A 79 -18.96 -3.41 10.85
N PRO A 80 -20.19 -2.94 10.61
CA PRO A 80 -20.43 -1.58 10.12
C PRO A 80 -20.09 -0.49 11.14
N TYR A 81 -19.88 -0.85 12.41
CA TYR A 81 -19.49 0.07 13.48
C TYR A 81 -17.98 0.15 13.69
N LEU A 82 -17.18 -0.65 12.95
CA LEU A 82 -15.74 -0.57 13.03
C LEU A 82 -15.27 0.75 12.43
N SER A 83 -14.51 1.52 13.22
CA SER A 83 -13.87 2.75 12.79
C SER A 83 -12.37 2.53 12.68
N PRO A 84 -11.78 2.55 11.49
CA PRO A 84 -10.32 2.42 11.33
C PRO A 84 -9.51 3.43 12.17
N TYR A 85 -10.04 4.62 12.36
CA TYR A 85 -9.41 5.62 13.21
C TYR A 85 -9.40 5.20 14.68
N ASP A 86 -10.54 4.73 15.21
CA ASP A 86 -10.66 4.35 16.62
C ASP A 86 -9.84 3.09 16.91
N GLU A 87 -9.80 2.13 16.00
CA GLU A 87 -8.92 0.96 16.11
C GLU A 87 -7.45 1.37 16.20
N PHE A 88 -7.02 2.36 15.39
CA PHE A 88 -5.67 2.89 15.48
C PHE A 88 -5.42 3.62 16.81
N GLN A 89 -6.41 4.34 17.37
CA GLN A 89 -6.28 4.93 18.70
C GLN A 89 -6.11 3.84 19.77
N GLN A 90 -6.97 2.80 19.75
CA GLN A 90 -6.85 1.67 20.67
C GLN A 90 -5.48 1.00 20.57
N PHE A 91 -5.00 0.73 19.36
CA PHE A 91 -3.68 0.15 19.12
C PHE A 91 -2.56 0.93 19.83
N LYS A 92 -2.59 2.25 19.79
CA LYS A 92 -1.57 3.09 20.46
C LYS A 92 -1.60 2.98 21.99
N HIS A 93 -2.73 2.56 22.56
CA HIS A 93 -2.85 2.33 24.01
C HIS A 93 -2.37 0.95 24.46
N HIS A 94 -2.04 0.04 23.53
CA HIS A 94 -1.46 -1.25 23.91
C HIS A 94 -0.15 -1.04 24.69
N PRO A 95 0.07 -1.70 25.85
CA PRO A 95 1.24 -1.44 26.72
C PRO A 95 2.59 -1.53 25.99
N GLN A 96 2.74 -2.48 25.07
CA GLN A 96 3.97 -2.67 24.30
C GLN A 96 4.21 -1.57 23.24
N ILE A 97 3.19 -0.82 22.86
CA ILE A 97 3.26 0.30 21.91
C ILE A 97 3.35 1.63 22.66
N LYS A 98 2.45 1.80 23.66
CA LYS A 98 2.36 3.02 24.46
C LYS A 98 3.71 3.44 25.05
N LYS A 99 4.50 2.49 25.53
CA LYS A 99 5.84 2.76 26.11
C LYS A 99 6.78 3.55 25.20
N TYR A 100 6.62 3.45 23.86
CA TYR A 100 7.41 4.23 22.91
C TYR A 100 6.88 5.66 22.75
N LEU A 101 5.58 5.84 22.90
CA LEU A 101 4.89 7.11 22.63
C LEU A 101 4.72 7.98 23.87
N ASP A 102 4.86 7.42 25.08
CA ASP A 102 4.64 8.12 26.35
C ASP A 102 5.57 9.35 26.49
N GLY A 103 4.93 10.50 26.70
CA GLY A 103 5.60 11.79 26.81
C GLY A 103 6.13 12.35 25.48
N GLY A 104 5.82 11.67 24.35
CA GLY A 104 6.05 12.18 23.01
C GLY A 104 4.93 13.08 22.52
N ARG A 105 5.14 13.66 21.34
CA ARG A 105 4.11 14.46 20.64
C ARG A 105 3.96 14.02 19.20
N ARG A 106 2.72 13.98 18.71
CA ARG A 106 2.44 13.76 17.30
C ARG A 106 2.75 15.04 16.51
N ILE A 107 3.59 14.94 15.49
CA ILE A 107 4.00 16.07 14.66
C ILE A 107 3.33 16.08 13.28
N SER A 108 2.91 14.92 12.77
CA SER A 108 2.10 14.85 11.54
C SER A 108 1.25 13.59 11.48
N TYR A 109 0.29 13.57 10.57
CA TYR A 109 -0.55 12.41 10.31
C TYR A 109 -1.04 12.40 8.86
N GLY A 110 -1.50 11.23 8.41
CA GLY A 110 -2.14 11.07 7.11
C GLY A 110 -2.80 9.70 6.98
N ALA A 111 -3.69 9.58 6.00
CA ALA A 111 -4.32 8.33 5.66
C ALA A 111 -4.37 8.15 4.14
N ARG A 112 -4.30 6.90 3.69
CA ARG A 112 -4.41 6.55 2.28
C ARG A 112 -5.06 5.19 2.12
N ALA A 113 -5.97 5.08 1.13
CA ALA A 113 -6.42 3.77 0.68
C ALA A 113 -5.33 3.09 -0.17
N LEU A 114 -5.20 1.78 -0.02
CA LEU A 114 -4.23 0.91 -0.67
C LEU A 114 -4.94 -0.14 -1.51
N ASN A 115 -4.34 -0.54 -2.63
CA ASN A 115 -4.81 -1.63 -3.47
C ASN A 115 -4.05 -2.90 -3.07
N GLU A 116 -4.72 -3.88 -2.51
CA GLU A 116 -4.11 -5.10 -1.94
C GLU A 116 -4.58 -6.40 -2.61
N GLY A 117 -5.26 -6.33 -3.75
CA GLY A 117 -5.76 -7.52 -4.46
C GLY A 117 -4.68 -8.42 -5.07
N GLY A 118 -3.44 -7.96 -5.13
CA GLY A 118 -2.31 -8.75 -5.60
C GLY A 118 -2.34 -9.08 -7.09
N TYR A 119 -1.61 -10.12 -7.48
CA TYR A 119 -1.37 -10.52 -8.86
C TYR A 119 -2.66 -10.75 -9.68
N GLN A 120 -3.65 -11.41 -9.07
CA GLN A 120 -4.90 -11.78 -9.75
C GLN A 120 -5.80 -10.57 -10.06
N SER A 121 -5.59 -9.46 -9.38
CA SER A 121 -6.38 -8.22 -9.51
C SER A 121 -5.68 -7.14 -10.32
N ILE A 122 -4.51 -7.44 -10.94
CA ILE A 122 -3.80 -6.47 -11.80
C ILE A 122 -4.68 -6.18 -13.03
N PRO A 123 -5.13 -4.94 -13.24
CA PRO A 123 -5.99 -4.59 -14.37
C PRO A 123 -5.21 -4.58 -15.69
N LYS A 124 -5.91 -4.38 -16.80
CA LYS A 124 -5.26 -3.90 -18.03
C LYS A 124 -4.59 -2.55 -17.69
N LEU A 125 -3.30 -2.45 -17.95
CA LEU A 125 -2.47 -1.34 -17.45
C LEU A 125 -2.52 -0.10 -18.34
N THR A 126 -3.01 -0.24 -19.56
CA THR A 126 -2.98 0.81 -20.58
C THR A 126 -4.39 1.11 -21.08
N PHE A 127 -4.61 2.35 -21.46
CA PHE A 127 -5.86 2.83 -22.08
C PHE A 127 -5.52 4.06 -22.94
N PRO A 128 -6.38 4.51 -23.85
CA PRO A 128 -6.12 5.69 -24.67
C PRO A 128 -5.75 6.91 -23.82
N GLY A 129 -4.54 7.43 -24.02
CA GLY A 129 -4.01 8.60 -23.32
C GLY A 129 -3.49 8.34 -21.89
N GLY A 130 -3.34 7.07 -21.44
CA GLY A 130 -2.87 6.83 -20.10
C GLY A 130 -2.35 5.43 -19.77
N ILE A 131 -1.62 5.36 -18.65
CA ILE A 131 -1.03 4.14 -18.10
C ILE A 131 -1.25 4.10 -16.57
N LEU A 132 -1.60 2.94 -16.03
CA LEU A 132 -1.66 2.69 -14.59
C LEU A 132 -0.31 2.18 -14.08
N VAL A 133 0.21 2.80 -13.02
CA VAL A 133 1.49 2.45 -12.39
C VAL A 133 1.36 2.40 -10.86
N GLY A 134 2.31 1.76 -10.21
CA GLY A 134 2.42 1.73 -8.75
C GLY A 134 1.18 1.15 -8.06
N CYS A 135 0.79 1.77 -6.96
CA CYS A 135 -0.34 1.33 -6.15
C CYS A 135 -1.68 1.36 -6.93
N GLU A 136 -1.87 2.32 -7.83
CA GLU A 136 -3.09 2.40 -8.65
C GLU A 136 -3.24 1.20 -9.60
N ALA A 137 -2.13 0.57 -10.01
CA ALA A 137 -2.13 -0.67 -10.78
C ALA A 137 -2.22 -1.94 -9.89
N GLY A 138 -2.22 -1.80 -8.57
CA GLY A 138 -2.20 -2.93 -7.64
C GLY A 138 -0.80 -3.51 -7.41
N PHE A 139 0.27 -2.77 -7.72
CA PHE A 139 1.64 -3.24 -7.53
C PHE A 139 2.10 -3.09 -6.08
N LEU A 140 1.51 -3.89 -5.20
CA LEU A 140 1.86 -4.03 -3.79
C LEU A 140 2.15 -5.51 -3.49
N ASN A 141 3.33 -5.80 -2.96
CA ASN A 141 3.62 -7.12 -2.40
C ASN A 141 3.09 -7.15 -0.96
N VAL A 142 1.87 -7.64 -0.81
CA VAL A 142 1.14 -7.64 0.47
C VAL A 142 1.87 -8.45 1.54
N PRO A 143 2.34 -9.70 1.29
CA PRO A 143 3.10 -10.46 2.29
C PRO A 143 4.38 -9.78 2.77
N LYS A 144 5.03 -8.98 1.92
CA LYS A 144 6.21 -8.19 2.30
C LYS A 144 5.84 -6.86 2.96
N ILE A 145 4.58 -6.44 2.90
CA ILE A 145 4.14 -5.09 3.32
C ILE A 145 4.93 -4.00 2.58
N LYS A 146 5.26 -4.23 1.31
CA LYS A 146 6.13 -3.34 0.51
C LYS A 146 5.60 -3.15 -0.90
N GLY A 147 5.48 -1.88 -1.31
CA GLY A 147 5.05 -1.50 -2.65
C GLY A 147 5.99 -0.51 -3.35
N THR A 148 6.87 0.17 -2.61
CA THR A 148 7.71 1.25 -3.14
C THR A 148 8.60 0.79 -4.30
N HIS A 149 9.31 -0.33 -4.15
CA HIS A 149 10.19 -0.87 -5.19
C HIS A 149 9.43 -1.28 -6.46
N LEU A 150 8.23 -1.86 -6.30
CA LEU A 150 7.37 -2.21 -7.43
C LEU A 150 6.80 -0.96 -8.12
N ALA A 151 6.41 0.05 -7.34
CA ALA A 151 5.94 1.32 -7.86
C ALA A 151 7.04 2.03 -8.68
N MET A 152 8.26 2.11 -8.14
CA MET A 152 9.41 2.69 -8.84
C MET A 152 9.73 1.93 -10.14
N LYS A 153 9.78 0.59 -10.08
CA LYS A 153 10.05 -0.21 -11.29
C LYS A 153 8.96 -0.05 -12.34
N SER A 154 7.70 -0.01 -11.95
CA SER A 154 6.60 0.22 -12.89
C SER A 154 6.68 1.60 -13.55
N GLY A 155 7.05 2.64 -12.79
CA GLY A 155 7.27 4.00 -13.32
C GLY A 155 8.42 4.05 -14.34
N MET A 156 9.54 3.38 -14.05
CA MET A 156 10.67 3.27 -14.99
C MET A 156 10.23 2.60 -16.31
N LEU A 157 9.56 1.47 -16.23
CA LEU A 157 9.09 0.75 -17.42
C LEU A 157 8.03 1.54 -18.21
N ALA A 158 7.22 2.35 -17.52
CA ALA A 158 6.26 3.25 -18.17
C ALA A 158 6.99 4.35 -18.95
N ALA A 159 7.98 5.00 -18.35
CA ALA A 159 8.78 6.02 -19.00
C ALA A 159 9.49 5.48 -20.25
N GLU A 160 10.12 4.30 -20.16
CA GLU A 160 10.74 3.61 -21.29
C GLU A 160 9.74 3.33 -22.43
N ALA A 161 8.54 2.82 -22.08
CA ALA A 161 7.53 2.48 -23.08
C ALA A 161 6.94 3.72 -23.77
N ILE A 162 6.72 4.80 -23.00
CA ILE A 162 6.26 6.08 -23.53
C ILE A 162 7.30 6.67 -24.51
N PHE A 163 8.56 6.68 -24.10
CA PHE A 163 9.64 7.22 -24.93
C PHE A 163 9.81 6.47 -26.26
N GLU A 164 9.67 5.14 -26.24
CA GLU A 164 9.74 4.30 -27.46
C GLU A 164 8.59 4.52 -28.43
N ASP A 165 7.44 4.99 -27.96
CA ASP A 165 6.22 5.17 -28.74
C ASP A 165 5.69 6.62 -28.73
N ILE A 166 6.56 7.60 -28.41
CA ILE A 166 6.17 9.00 -28.17
C ILE A 166 5.46 9.65 -29.40
N ASP A 167 5.82 9.21 -30.60
CA ASP A 167 5.25 9.73 -31.85
C ASP A 167 3.97 8.99 -32.27
N LYS A 168 3.49 8.04 -31.45
CA LYS A 168 2.30 7.26 -31.77
C LYS A 168 1.09 7.75 -30.98
N GLU A 169 0.06 8.13 -31.67
CA GLU A 169 -1.24 8.52 -31.06
C GLU A 169 -2.05 7.33 -30.52
N THR A 170 -1.45 6.15 -30.40
CA THR A 170 -2.12 4.92 -30.02
C THR A 170 -1.84 4.53 -28.56
N GLU A 171 -2.64 3.60 -28.03
CA GLU A 171 -2.44 2.99 -26.72
C GLU A 171 -1.04 2.34 -26.62
N ILE A 172 -0.30 2.59 -25.54
CA ILE A 172 1.08 2.11 -25.34
C ILE A 172 1.11 0.65 -24.87
N ILE A 173 0.71 -0.26 -25.74
CA ILE A 173 0.62 -1.71 -25.44
C ILE A 173 1.97 -2.32 -25.01
N LYS A 174 3.09 -1.77 -25.48
CA LYS A 174 4.45 -2.22 -25.10
C LYS A 174 4.67 -2.22 -23.58
N PHE A 175 4.06 -1.29 -22.86
CA PHE A 175 4.19 -1.22 -21.40
C PHE A 175 3.73 -2.52 -20.73
N GLN A 176 2.58 -3.03 -21.09
CA GLN A 176 2.07 -4.28 -20.50
C GLN A 176 3.00 -5.46 -20.76
N ASN A 177 3.61 -5.53 -21.94
CA ASN A 177 4.60 -6.54 -22.26
C ASN A 177 5.89 -6.39 -21.47
N LYS A 178 6.37 -5.14 -21.26
CA LYS A 178 7.53 -4.86 -20.39
C LYS A 178 7.27 -5.28 -18.95
N ILE A 179 6.09 -4.99 -18.40
CA ILE A 179 5.68 -5.43 -17.05
C ILE A 179 5.72 -6.97 -16.96
N LYS A 180 5.07 -7.69 -17.87
CA LYS A 180 5.01 -9.16 -17.86
C LYS A 180 6.39 -9.82 -17.91
N LYS A 181 7.37 -9.22 -18.59
CA LYS A 181 8.75 -9.72 -18.70
C LYS A 181 9.63 -9.30 -17.51
N SER A 182 9.17 -8.38 -16.66
CA SER A 182 9.96 -7.83 -15.57
C SER A 182 9.96 -8.71 -14.32
N TRP A 183 10.96 -8.52 -13.46
CA TRP A 183 11.02 -9.15 -12.14
C TRP A 183 9.84 -8.75 -11.24
N LEU A 184 9.26 -7.56 -11.43
CA LEU A 184 8.06 -7.09 -10.72
C LEU A 184 6.91 -8.08 -10.86
N TYR A 185 6.60 -8.48 -12.09
CA TYR A 185 5.51 -9.41 -12.37
C TYR A 185 5.76 -10.79 -11.80
N LYS A 186 7.03 -11.26 -11.91
CA LYS A 186 7.47 -12.52 -11.32
C LYS A 186 7.36 -12.50 -9.79
N GLU A 187 7.76 -11.40 -9.14
CA GLU A 187 7.66 -11.26 -7.69
C GLU A 187 6.21 -11.37 -7.21
N LEU A 188 5.27 -10.65 -7.85
CA LEU A 188 3.85 -10.72 -7.52
C LEU A 188 3.26 -12.12 -7.78
N PHE A 189 3.68 -12.78 -8.87
CA PHE A 189 3.26 -14.15 -9.17
C PHE A 189 3.68 -15.15 -8.08
N LEU A 190 4.88 -15.02 -7.53
CA LEU A 190 5.39 -15.92 -6.49
C LEU A 190 4.57 -15.86 -5.19
N VAL A 191 3.97 -14.71 -4.88
CA VAL A 191 3.18 -14.50 -3.65
C VAL A 191 1.66 -14.52 -3.87
N ARG A 192 1.20 -14.89 -5.05
CA ARG A 192 -0.21 -14.78 -5.47
C ARG A 192 -1.22 -15.59 -4.66
N ASN A 193 -0.77 -16.59 -3.90
CA ASN A 193 -1.62 -17.50 -3.13
C ASN A 193 -1.38 -17.39 -1.61
N ILE A 194 -0.79 -16.30 -1.15
CA ILE A 194 -0.54 -16.04 0.27
C ILE A 194 -1.64 -15.14 0.81
#